data_c5b171cf00e66bbd7247cb394bdc1c7e
#
_entry.id   c5b171cf00e66bbd7247cb394bdc1c7e
#
_cell.length_a   1.000
_cell.length_b   1.000
_cell.length_c   1.000
_cell.angle_alpha   90.00
_cell.angle_beta   90.00
_cell.angle_gamma   90.00
#
_symmetry.space_group_name_H-M   'P 1'
#
loop_
_entity.id
_entity.type
_entity.pdbx_description
1 polymer ?
#
loop_
_entity_poly.entity_id
_entity_poly.type
_entity_poly.pdbx_seq_one_letter_code
_entity_poly.pdbx_strand_id
1 'polypeptide(L)'
;MNRPLFYRKPSLSLTCAGEFVLGFAQVMEKEERNLKDILSDIERQERGTLRVGASTVRGIQLLPQLLSAFHKKYPRVSVSYEDGRAFQLEKKILNGELDFAIAFSKEYHPDLIEHEFLQDPVYLCVPEGLFQQYYSPEEIQDIKARTKENVGLEDFARLPFSMMDTRLGRLLQERFKRAGIRPNVFFTSPSSSQIMPLCAMGVTACFATHMALLSHLDQLGTGVNIFPLLEGNGPMTQSLSLLRHRQRYLTHFSKYFMELLFETTARMEQVQIAHIV
;
A
#
# COMPACT_ATOMS: atom_id res chain seq x y z
N MET A 1 -39.16 -1.23 23.91
CA MET A 1 -39.11 -0.77 22.51
C MET A 1 -39.55 -1.91 21.61
N ASN A 2 -40.68 -1.77 20.95
CA ASN A 2 -41.28 -2.87 20.17
C ASN A 2 -41.22 -2.52 18.66
N ARG A 3 -40.03 -2.21 18.15
CA ARG A 3 -39.81 -1.95 16.73
C ARG A 3 -38.91 -3.06 16.15
N PRO A 4 -39.30 -3.67 14.98
CA PRO A 4 -38.48 -4.69 14.36
C PRO A 4 -37.13 -4.06 13.91
N LEU A 5 -36.03 -4.77 14.17
CA LEU A 5 -34.68 -4.34 13.78
C LEU A 5 -34.31 -4.89 12.41
N PHE A 6 -35.02 -5.90 11.91
CA PHE A 6 -34.72 -6.56 10.64
C PHE A 6 -35.96 -6.68 9.76
N TYR A 7 -35.80 -6.51 8.46
CA TYR A 7 -36.74 -7.01 7.45
C TYR A 7 -36.38 -8.46 7.14
N ARG A 8 -37.39 -9.34 7.06
CA ARG A 8 -37.20 -10.77 6.78
C ARG A 8 -37.46 -11.15 5.32
N LYS A 9 -38.12 -10.31 4.56
CA LYS A 9 -38.50 -10.53 3.16
C LYS A 9 -38.26 -9.24 2.36
N PRO A 10 -37.76 -9.31 1.10
CA PRO A 10 -37.37 -10.51 0.33
C PRO A 10 -36.02 -11.11 0.77
N SER A 11 -35.19 -10.35 1.48
CA SER A 11 -33.91 -10.78 2.06
C SER A 11 -33.76 -10.21 3.47
N LEU A 12 -32.90 -10.81 4.29
CA LEU A 12 -32.59 -10.28 5.60
C LEU A 12 -31.82 -8.96 5.45
N SER A 13 -32.40 -7.87 5.92
CA SER A 13 -31.78 -6.55 5.92
C SER A 13 -32.17 -5.77 7.16
N LEU A 14 -31.37 -4.76 7.52
CA LEU A 14 -31.68 -3.91 8.67
C LEU A 14 -32.83 -2.96 8.34
N THR A 15 -33.66 -2.69 9.33
CA THR A 15 -34.57 -1.54 9.30
C THR A 15 -33.78 -0.27 9.68
N CYS A 16 -34.34 0.91 9.46
CA CYS A 16 -33.75 2.16 9.95
C CYS A 16 -33.46 2.09 11.47
N ALA A 17 -34.37 1.52 12.26
CA ALA A 17 -34.15 1.28 13.67
C ALA A 17 -33.01 0.26 13.93
N GLY A 18 -32.91 -0.75 13.08
CA GLY A 18 -31.80 -1.73 13.10
C GLY A 18 -30.43 -1.09 12.83
N GLU A 19 -30.36 -0.17 11.87
CA GLU A 19 -29.11 0.57 11.58
C GLU A 19 -28.66 1.42 12.77
N PHE A 20 -29.58 2.13 13.43
CA PHE A 20 -29.26 2.89 14.64
C PHE A 20 -28.79 1.99 15.79
N VAL A 21 -29.46 0.85 16.01
CA VAL A 21 -29.06 -0.10 17.05
C VAL A 21 -27.69 -0.72 16.74
N LEU A 22 -27.43 -1.07 15.48
CA LEU A 22 -26.13 -1.58 15.06
C LEU A 22 -25.03 -0.53 15.28
N GLY A 23 -25.25 0.72 14.87
CA GLY A 23 -24.30 1.81 15.11
C GLY A 23 -24.00 2.01 16.60
N PHE A 24 -25.06 1.99 17.46
CA PHE A 24 -24.86 2.06 18.90
C PHE A 24 -24.07 0.87 19.45
N ALA A 25 -24.39 -0.35 19.00
CA ALA A 25 -23.66 -1.55 19.42
C ALA A 25 -22.16 -1.50 19.03
N GLN A 26 -21.85 -1.00 17.84
CA GLN A 26 -20.47 -0.79 17.39
C GLN A 26 -19.72 0.20 18.28
N VAL A 27 -20.37 1.31 18.66
CA VAL A 27 -19.76 2.29 19.58
C VAL A 27 -19.50 1.66 20.94
N MET A 28 -20.46 0.93 21.49
CA MET A 28 -20.32 0.25 22.79
C MET A 28 -19.17 -0.78 22.77
N GLU A 29 -19.10 -1.58 21.71
CA GLU A 29 -18.02 -2.57 21.53
C GLU A 29 -16.63 -1.92 21.41
N LYS A 30 -16.55 -0.78 20.73
CA LYS A 30 -15.33 0.01 20.61
C LYS A 30 -14.87 0.53 21.97
N GLU A 31 -15.78 1.10 22.77
CA GLU A 31 -15.45 1.65 24.09
C GLU A 31 -15.11 0.55 25.10
N GLU A 32 -15.80 -0.59 25.05
CA GLU A 32 -15.44 -1.76 25.86
C GLU A 32 -14.02 -2.25 25.55
N ARG A 33 -13.64 -2.30 24.26
CA ARG A 33 -12.28 -2.68 23.86
C ARG A 33 -11.25 -1.66 24.36
N ASN A 34 -11.52 -0.36 24.22
CA ASN A 34 -10.65 0.68 24.76
C ASN A 34 -10.40 0.51 26.26
N LEU A 35 -11.47 0.25 27.01
CA LEU A 35 -11.36 0.04 28.45
C LEU A 35 -10.52 -1.20 28.78
N LYS A 36 -10.74 -2.32 28.09
CA LYS A 36 -9.94 -3.56 28.27
C LYS A 36 -8.46 -3.32 28.00
N ASP A 37 -8.14 -2.57 26.94
CA ASP A 37 -6.76 -2.25 26.60
C ASP A 37 -6.09 -1.36 27.66
N ILE A 38 -6.81 -0.36 28.17
CA ILE A 38 -6.33 0.49 29.27
C ILE A 38 -6.06 -0.35 30.53
N LEU A 39 -7.00 -1.20 30.92
CA LEU A 39 -6.85 -2.05 32.11
C LEU A 39 -5.69 -3.03 31.96
N SER A 40 -5.55 -3.65 30.78
CA SER A 40 -4.42 -4.56 30.51
C SER A 40 -3.07 -3.85 30.58
N ASP A 41 -2.97 -2.61 30.08
CA ASP A 41 -1.75 -1.81 30.15
C ASP A 41 -1.41 -1.41 31.61
N ILE A 42 -2.43 -1.02 32.41
CA ILE A 42 -2.23 -0.70 33.83
C ILE A 42 -1.70 -1.91 34.60
N GLU A 43 -2.23 -3.10 34.32
CA GLU A 43 -1.82 -4.35 34.93
C GLU A 43 -0.49 -4.90 34.38
N ARG A 44 0.13 -4.24 33.39
CA ARG A 44 1.35 -4.67 32.69
C ARG A 44 1.27 -6.11 32.20
N GLN A 45 0.09 -6.55 31.77
CA GLN A 45 -0.08 -7.95 31.34
C GLN A 45 0.56 -8.25 29.99
N GLU A 46 0.89 -7.21 29.19
CA GLU A 46 1.48 -7.36 27.85
C GLU A 46 0.74 -8.40 27.00
N ARG A 47 -0.58 -8.42 27.15
CA ARG A 47 -1.49 -9.33 26.45
C ARG A 47 -2.53 -8.51 25.69
N GLY A 48 -2.98 -9.04 24.57
CA GLY A 48 -4.03 -8.39 23.80
C GLY A 48 -4.01 -8.79 22.35
N THR A 49 -4.70 -8.03 21.53
CA THR A 49 -4.73 -8.23 20.08
C THR A 49 -4.46 -6.89 19.40
N LEU A 50 -3.43 -6.85 18.57
CA LEU A 50 -3.16 -5.75 17.65
C LEU A 50 -3.81 -6.05 16.29
N ARG A 51 -4.69 -5.17 15.82
CA ARG A 51 -5.43 -5.32 14.56
C ARG A 51 -4.90 -4.34 13.53
N VAL A 52 -4.28 -4.86 12.49
CA VAL A 52 -3.63 -4.06 11.45
C VAL A 52 -4.26 -4.34 10.10
N GLY A 53 -4.64 -3.28 9.39
CA GLY A 53 -5.11 -3.34 8.01
C GLY A 53 -4.08 -2.80 7.04
N ALA A 54 -3.92 -3.44 5.88
CA ALA A 54 -3.16 -2.91 4.76
C ALA A 54 -3.62 -3.55 3.44
N SER A 55 -3.18 -3.04 2.30
CA SER A 55 -3.34 -3.80 1.05
C SER A 55 -2.42 -5.02 1.04
N THR A 56 -2.81 -6.07 0.31
CA THR A 56 -2.05 -7.33 0.18
C THR A 56 -0.56 -7.10 -0.06
N VAL A 57 -0.22 -6.22 -1.02
CA VAL A 57 1.18 -5.92 -1.38
C VAL A 57 1.96 -5.41 -0.18
N ARG A 58 1.40 -4.46 0.58
CA ARG A 58 2.05 -3.88 1.77
C ARG A 58 2.10 -4.84 2.93
N GLY A 59 1.05 -5.64 3.11
CA GLY A 59 1.05 -6.70 4.10
C GLY A 59 2.21 -7.67 3.88
N ILE A 60 2.41 -8.15 2.64
CA ILE A 60 3.50 -9.05 2.28
C ILE A 60 4.87 -8.40 2.51
N GLN A 61 5.02 -7.13 2.17
CA GLN A 61 6.32 -6.44 2.23
C GLN A 61 6.74 -6.04 3.64
N LEU A 62 5.81 -5.57 4.46
CA LEU A 62 6.11 -4.97 5.75
C LEU A 62 5.94 -5.94 6.92
N LEU A 63 4.82 -6.69 6.95
CA LEU A 63 4.45 -7.43 8.15
C LEU A 63 5.44 -8.52 8.56
N PRO A 64 6.05 -9.33 7.68
CA PRO A 64 6.96 -10.38 8.12
C PRO A 64 8.14 -9.84 8.92
N GLN A 65 8.74 -8.74 8.48
CA GLN A 65 9.86 -8.10 9.16
C GLN A 65 9.44 -7.46 10.49
N LEU A 66 8.32 -6.73 10.47
CA LEU A 66 7.75 -6.09 11.66
C LEU A 66 7.35 -7.11 12.71
N LEU A 67 6.63 -8.16 12.32
CA LEU A 67 6.11 -9.16 13.25
C LEU A 67 7.19 -10.03 13.84
N SER A 68 8.28 -10.28 13.11
CA SER A 68 9.45 -10.99 13.66
C SER A 68 10.07 -10.25 14.85
N ALA A 69 10.24 -8.93 14.73
CA ALA A 69 10.77 -8.10 15.82
C ALA A 69 9.73 -7.88 16.93
N PHE A 70 8.48 -7.65 16.55
CA PHE A 70 7.38 -7.42 17.47
C PHE A 70 7.14 -8.62 18.40
N HIS A 71 7.11 -9.84 17.86
CA HIS A 71 6.87 -11.06 18.63
C HIS A 71 7.96 -11.34 19.67
N LYS A 72 9.21 -10.96 19.39
CA LYS A 72 10.32 -11.12 20.37
C LYS A 72 10.07 -10.30 21.64
N LYS A 73 9.47 -9.10 21.51
CA LYS A 73 9.21 -8.22 22.66
C LYS A 73 7.84 -8.47 23.29
N TYR A 74 6.84 -8.79 22.48
CA TYR A 74 5.46 -9.01 22.92
C TYR A 74 4.93 -10.40 22.51
N PRO A 75 5.48 -11.51 23.05
CA PRO A 75 5.12 -12.86 22.61
C PRO A 75 3.69 -13.29 22.99
N ARG A 76 3.04 -12.54 23.89
CA ARG A 76 1.68 -12.81 24.35
C ARG A 76 0.62 -11.95 23.65
N VAL A 77 1.04 -11.05 22.77
CA VAL A 77 0.11 -10.23 21.97
C VAL A 77 -0.12 -10.93 20.63
N SER A 78 -1.38 -11.22 20.34
CA SER A 78 -1.75 -11.73 19.01
C SER A 78 -1.87 -10.56 18.02
N VAL A 79 -1.51 -10.82 16.76
CA VAL A 79 -1.68 -9.84 15.69
C VAL A 79 -2.67 -10.38 14.68
N SER A 80 -3.72 -9.59 14.39
CA SER A 80 -4.69 -9.87 13.35
C SER A 80 -4.45 -8.93 12.17
N TYR A 81 -4.32 -9.51 10.98
CA TYR A 81 -4.16 -8.75 9.74
C TYR A 81 -5.42 -8.81 8.89
N GLU A 82 -5.78 -7.69 8.31
CA GLU A 82 -6.88 -7.58 7.37
C GLU A 82 -6.44 -6.92 6.07
N ASP A 83 -6.70 -7.61 4.96
CA ASP A 83 -6.51 -7.07 3.63
C ASP A 83 -7.68 -6.18 3.20
N GLY A 84 -7.36 -5.04 2.58
CA GLY A 84 -8.43 -4.17 2.11
C GLY A 84 -7.93 -2.95 1.33
N ARG A 85 -8.90 -2.33 0.65
CA ARG A 85 -8.68 -1.02 0.01
C ARG A 85 -8.75 0.09 1.06
N ALA A 86 -8.03 1.19 0.84
CA ALA A 86 -7.90 2.29 1.78
C ALA A 86 -9.24 2.73 2.40
N PHE A 87 -10.29 2.95 1.58
CA PHE A 87 -11.59 3.40 2.08
C PHE A 87 -12.30 2.36 2.99
N GLN A 88 -12.07 1.05 2.76
CA GLN A 88 -12.63 -0.02 3.59
C GLN A 88 -11.91 -0.07 4.94
N LEU A 89 -10.57 0.05 4.90
CA LEU A 89 -9.74 0.06 6.11
C LEU A 89 -10.02 1.31 6.95
N GLU A 90 -10.21 2.47 6.32
CA GLU A 90 -10.61 3.72 6.97
C GLU A 90 -11.92 3.53 7.74
N LYS A 91 -12.97 3.00 7.09
CA LYS A 91 -14.24 2.69 7.73
C LYS A 91 -14.08 1.77 8.94
N LYS A 92 -13.21 0.75 8.83
CA LYS A 92 -12.96 -0.19 9.91
C LYS A 92 -12.23 0.43 11.10
N ILE A 93 -11.33 1.39 10.86
CA ILE A 93 -10.72 2.17 11.95
C ILE A 93 -11.78 3.01 12.65
N LEU A 94 -12.65 3.69 11.90
CA LEU A 94 -13.71 4.51 12.46
C LEU A 94 -14.68 3.68 13.33
N ASN A 95 -14.99 2.47 12.89
CA ASN A 95 -15.82 1.51 13.64
C ASN A 95 -15.07 0.86 14.82
N GLY A 96 -13.74 1.09 14.97
CA GLY A 96 -12.92 0.46 16.00
C GLY A 96 -12.61 -1.02 15.75
N GLU A 97 -12.80 -1.52 14.53
CA GLU A 97 -12.48 -2.89 14.12
C GLU A 97 -10.97 -3.08 13.90
N LEU A 98 -10.26 -2.00 13.52
CA LEU A 98 -8.81 -1.96 13.37
C LEU A 98 -8.19 -0.94 14.33
N ASP A 99 -6.98 -1.22 14.77
CA ASP A 99 -6.15 -0.30 15.55
C ASP A 99 -5.36 0.62 14.61
N PHE A 100 -4.83 0.02 13.53
CA PHE A 100 -4.05 0.72 12.52
C PHE A 100 -4.43 0.29 11.10
N ALA A 101 -4.27 1.21 10.14
CA ALA A 101 -4.23 0.86 8.73
C ALA A 101 -3.04 1.54 8.03
N ILE A 102 -2.37 0.79 7.15
CA ILE A 102 -1.34 1.30 6.26
C ILE A 102 -1.99 1.57 4.91
N ALA A 103 -2.12 2.83 4.55
CA ALA A 103 -2.87 3.24 3.37
C ALA A 103 -2.28 4.50 2.71
N PHE A 104 -2.72 4.73 1.46
CA PHE A 104 -2.59 6.03 0.81
C PHE A 104 -3.93 6.73 0.92
N SER A 105 -3.98 7.86 1.54
CA SER A 105 -5.16 8.70 1.52
C SER A 105 -4.78 10.14 1.22
N LYS A 106 -5.72 10.92 0.68
CA LYS A 106 -5.58 12.36 0.47
C LYS A 106 -6.56 13.17 1.30
N GLU A 107 -7.68 12.54 1.66
CA GLU A 107 -8.74 13.17 2.45
C GLU A 107 -9.13 12.19 3.54
N TYR A 108 -8.94 12.61 4.79
CA TYR A 108 -9.21 11.79 5.95
C TYR A 108 -10.43 12.30 6.69
N HIS A 109 -11.15 11.33 7.29
CA HIS A 109 -12.16 11.69 8.27
C HIS A 109 -11.52 12.44 9.45
N PRO A 110 -12.16 13.50 10.01
CA PRO A 110 -11.59 14.29 11.11
C PRO A 110 -11.20 13.48 12.36
N ASP A 111 -11.85 12.34 12.58
CA ASP A 111 -11.55 11.43 13.69
C ASP A 111 -10.34 10.52 13.44
N LEU A 112 -9.71 10.60 12.28
CA LEU A 112 -8.48 9.89 12.00
C LEU A 112 -7.26 10.78 12.25
N ILE A 113 -6.20 10.15 12.72
CA ILE A 113 -4.86 10.72 12.75
C ILE A 113 -4.04 9.95 11.74
N GLU A 114 -3.37 10.72 10.89
CA GLU A 114 -2.42 10.24 9.90
C GLU A 114 -1.00 10.50 10.38
N HIS A 115 -0.15 9.49 10.20
CA HIS A 115 1.29 9.59 10.35
C HIS A 115 1.92 9.14 9.03
N GLU A 116 2.33 10.09 8.20
CA GLU A 116 3.11 9.78 7.00
C GLU A 116 4.47 9.23 7.44
N PHE A 117 4.92 8.13 6.80
CA PHE A 117 6.14 7.46 7.22
C PHE A 117 7.04 7.03 6.04
N LEU A 118 6.57 7.10 4.81
CA LEU A 118 7.35 6.70 3.65
C LEU A 118 6.89 7.48 2.40
N GLN A 119 7.86 8.01 1.65
CA GLN A 119 7.70 8.48 0.29
C GLN A 119 8.26 7.42 -0.65
N ASP A 120 7.39 6.58 -1.21
CA ASP A 120 7.78 5.40 -2.01
C ASP A 120 7.96 5.79 -3.49
N PRO A 121 9.21 5.90 -4.01
CA PRO A 121 9.47 6.31 -5.39
C PRO A 121 8.91 5.31 -6.40
N VAL A 122 8.49 5.82 -7.55
CA VAL A 122 7.93 5.04 -8.66
C VAL A 122 8.95 4.91 -9.78
N TYR A 123 9.07 3.71 -10.31
CA TYR A 123 9.98 3.34 -11.39
C TYR A 123 9.23 2.72 -12.56
N LEU A 124 9.81 2.85 -13.76
CA LEU A 124 9.45 2.08 -14.93
C LEU A 124 10.47 0.96 -15.13
N CYS A 125 10.01 -0.27 -15.23
CA CYS A 125 10.81 -1.47 -15.48
C CYS A 125 10.68 -1.87 -16.95
N VAL A 126 11.81 -1.92 -17.67
CA VAL A 126 11.86 -2.26 -19.09
C VAL A 126 12.83 -3.41 -19.32
N PRO A 127 12.36 -4.61 -19.71
CA PRO A 127 13.23 -5.71 -20.09
C PRO A 127 14.13 -5.32 -21.26
N GLU A 128 15.42 -5.64 -21.19
CA GLU A 128 16.40 -5.27 -22.22
C GLU A 128 16.01 -5.84 -23.59
N GLY A 129 15.63 -7.13 -23.65
CA GLY A 129 15.19 -7.74 -24.91
C GLY A 129 13.94 -7.11 -25.52
N LEU A 130 12.99 -6.70 -24.67
CA LEU A 130 11.80 -5.97 -25.11
C LEU A 130 12.19 -4.57 -25.63
N PHE A 131 13.12 -3.89 -24.96
CA PHE A 131 13.58 -2.58 -25.35
C PHE A 131 14.18 -2.62 -26.75
N GLN A 132 15.05 -3.62 -27.03
CA GLN A 132 15.69 -3.85 -28.33
C GLN A 132 14.71 -4.21 -29.45
N GLN A 133 13.54 -4.74 -29.16
CA GLN A 133 12.50 -5.01 -30.17
C GLN A 133 11.83 -3.74 -30.70
N TYR A 134 11.75 -2.69 -29.90
CA TYR A 134 10.99 -1.48 -30.22
C TYR A 134 11.85 -0.25 -30.48
N TYR A 135 13.15 -0.28 -30.12
CA TYR A 135 14.07 0.85 -30.23
C TYR A 135 15.42 0.42 -30.80
N SER A 136 16.06 1.32 -31.54
CA SER A 136 17.43 1.07 -32.03
C SER A 136 18.43 1.14 -30.88
N PRO A 137 19.65 0.57 -31.05
CA PRO A 137 20.71 0.67 -30.05
C PRO A 137 21.05 2.12 -29.69
N GLU A 138 21.03 3.04 -30.67
CA GLU A 138 21.31 4.45 -30.48
C GLU A 138 20.23 5.14 -29.65
N GLU A 139 18.93 4.86 -29.93
CA GLU A 139 17.81 5.37 -29.15
C GLU A 139 17.88 4.88 -27.69
N ILE A 140 18.18 3.60 -27.48
CA ILE A 140 18.32 3.00 -26.14
C ILE A 140 19.45 3.68 -25.38
N GLN A 141 20.59 3.89 -26.01
CA GLN A 141 21.74 4.54 -25.40
C GLN A 141 21.42 5.99 -25.02
N ASP A 142 20.73 6.74 -25.89
CA ASP A 142 20.29 8.11 -25.63
C ASP A 142 19.32 8.16 -24.44
N ILE A 143 18.30 7.29 -24.41
CA ILE A 143 17.35 7.23 -23.30
C ILE A 143 18.09 6.90 -21.99
N LYS A 144 18.98 5.92 -21.98
CA LYS A 144 19.79 5.56 -20.80
C LYS A 144 20.69 6.72 -20.34
N ALA A 145 21.29 7.45 -21.24
CA ALA A 145 22.15 8.60 -20.91
C ALA A 145 21.36 9.74 -20.26
N ARG A 146 20.11 9.99 -20.70
CA ARG A 146 19.23 11.06 -20.18
C ARG A 146 18.50 10.70 -18.90
N THR A 147 18.57 9.47 -18.40
CA THR A 147 17.76 8.97 -17.29
C THR A 147 17.84 9.84 -16.03
N LYS A 148 19.00 10.42 -15.74
CA LYS A 148 19.22 11.27 -14.56
C LYS A 148 18.68 12.69 -14.73
N GLU A 149 18.43 13.14 -15.96
CA GLU A 149 18.09 14.53 -16.25
C GLU A 149 16.63 14.69 -16.66
N ASN A 150 16.16 13.91 -17.62
CA ASN A 150 14.80 14.05 -18.15
C ASN A 150 14.41 12.88 -19.05
N VAL A 151 13.89 11.80 -18.48
CA VAL A 151 13.25 10.72 -19.24
C VAL A 151 11.75 10.77 -18.98
N GLY A 152 10.97 11.02 -20.04
CA GLY A 152 9.51 11.08 -19.99
C GLY A 152 8.85 9.77 -20.37
N LEU A 153 7.54 9.68 -20.16
CA LEU A 153 6.75 8.54 -20.64
C LEU A 153 6.72 8.47 -22.17
N GLU A 154 6.98 9.59 -22.84
CA GLU A 154 7.08 9.74 -24.29
C GLU A 154 8.18 8.85 -24.88
N ASP A 155 9.29 8.76 -24.18
CA ASP A 155 10.44 7.95 -24.57
C ASP A 155 10.11 6.45 -24.62
N PHE A 156 9.05 6.01 -23.97
CA PHE A 156 8.65 4.60 -23.88
C PHE A 156 7.29 4.29 -24.54
N ALA A 157 6.75 5.24 -25.31
CA ALA A 157 5.39 5.14 -25.87
C ALA A 157 5.15 3.93 -26.78
N ARG A 158 6.21 3.36 -27.38
CA ARG A 158 6.14 2.19 -28.29
C ARG A 158 6.00 0.85 -27.55
N LEU A 159 6.34 0.81 -26.26
CA LEU A 159 6.34 -0.46 -25.49
C LEU A 159 4.93 -0.96 -25.17
N PRO A 160 4.74 -2.29 -25.11
CA PRO A 160 3.59 -2.86 -24.45
C PRO A 160 3.75 -2.81 -22.94
N PHE A 161 2.67 -2.45 -22.23
CA PHE A 161 2.65 -2.28 -20.79
C PHE A 161 1.75 -3.29 -20.09
N SER A 162 2.19 -3.75 -18.91
CA SER A 162 1.31 -4.26 -17.88
C SER A 162 1.01 -3.15 -16.87
N MET A 163 -0.27 -2.86 -16.64
CA MET A 163 -0.72 -1.75 -15.80
C MET A 163 -1.41 -2.25 -14.53
N MET A 164 -1.21 -1.54 -13.43
CA MET A 164 -1.92 -1.85 -12.19
C MET A 164 -3.32 -1.24 -12.18
N ASP A 165 -4.35 -2.04 -11.88
CA ASP A 165 -5.71 -1.56 -11.57
C ASP A 165 -5.79 -1.08 -10.11
N THR A 166 -5.02 -0.04 -9.81
CA THR A 166 -4.89 0.57 -8.49
C THR A 166 -4.84 2.08 -8.62
N ARG A 167 -4.70 2.78 -7.50
CA ARG A 167 -4.48 4.23 -7.50
C ARG A 167 -3.24 4.62 -8.33
N LEU A 168 -2.12 3.87 -8.20
CA LEU A 168 -0.93 4.12 -9.00
C LEU A 168 -1.24 4.02 -10.50
N GLY A 169 -1.93 2.95 -10.92
CA GLY A 169 -2.30 2.80 -12.32
C GLY A 169 -3.15 3.95 -12.85
N ARG A 170 -4.12 4.46 -12.07
CA ARG A 170 -4.90 5.65 -12.46
C ARG A 170 -4.04 6.90 -12.59
N LEU A 171 -3.13 7.15 -11.65
CA LEU A 171 -2.19 8.28 -11.75
C LEU A 171 -1.31 8.19 -13.00
N LEU A 172 -0.82 7.01 -13.33
CA LEU A 172 -0.02 6.77 -14.54
C LEU A 172 -0.86 6.97 -15.82
N GLN A 173 -2.10 6.49 -15.86
CA GLN A 173 -3.02 6.74 -16.98
C GLN A 173 -3.28 8.23 -17.19
N GLU A 174 -3.48 9.00 -16.11
CA GLU A 174 -3.60 10.46 -16.20
C GLU A 174 -2.33 11.11 -16.74
N ARG A 175 -1.15 10.63 -16.37
CA ARG A 175 0.13 11.13 -16.91
C ARG A 175 0.27 10.83 -18.38
N PHE A 176 0.00 9.61 -18.83
CA PHE A 176 -0.03 9.28 -20.27
C PHE A 176 -0.98 10.19 -21.03
N LYS A 177 -2.16 10.45 -20.49
CA LYS A 177 -3.15 11.35 -21.07
C LYS A 177 -2.62 12.79 -21.17
N ARG A 178 -1.95 13.31 -20.13
CA ARG A 178 -1.35 14.66 -20.13
C ARG A 178 -0.21 14.78 -21.15
N ALA A 179 0.55 13.72 -21.33
CA ALA A 179 1.60 13.62 -22.35
C ALA A 179 1.06 13.40 -23.77
N GLY A 180 -0.27 13.29 -23.95
CA GLY A 180 -0.89 13.02 -25.24
C GLY A 180 -0.66 11.61 -25.79
N ILE A 181 -0.26 10.66 -24.92
CA ILE A 181 0.09 9.29 -25.27
C ILE A 181 -1.04 8.35 -24.91
N ARG A 182 -1.34 7.44 -25.83
CA ARG A 182 -2.20 6.28 -25.56
C ARG A 182 -1.31 5.05 -25.35
N PRO A 183 -1.11 4.59 -24.11
CA PRO A 183 -0.25 3.43 -23.86
C PRO A 183 -0.84 2.16 -24.48
N ASN A 184 0.03 1.32 -25.05
CA ASN A 184 -0.34 -0.03 -25.46
C ASN A 184 -0.42 -0.94 -24.23
N VAL A 185 -1.61 -1.07 -23.63
CA VAL A 185 -1.82 -1.89 -22.44
C VAL A 185 -2.18 -3.31 -22.85
N PHE A 186 -1.25 -4.25 -22.62
CA PHE A 186 -1.42 -5.68 -22.88
C PHE A 186 -2.16 -6.39 -21.73
N PHE A 187 -1.82 -6.04 -20.49
CA PHE A 187 -2.35 -6.73 -19.30
C PHE A 187 -2.66 -5.74 -18.19
N THR A 188 -3.75 -6.00 -17.45
CA THR A 188 -4.14 -5.18 -16.30
C THR A 188 -4.43 -6.09 -15.10
N SER A 189 -3.84 -5.77 -13.93
CA SER A 189 -4.05 -6.52 -12.69
C SER A 189 -3.95 -5.60 -11.47
N PRO A 190 -4.69 -5.86 -10.38
CA PRO A 190 -4.49 -5.18 -9.11
C PRO A 190 -3.23 -5.62 -8.35
N SER A 191 -2.55 -6.69 -8.80
CA SER A 191 -1.42 -7.31 -8.09
C SER A 191 -0.11 -7.19 -8.86
N SER A 192 0.91 -6.59 -8.20
CA SER A 192 2.29 -6.56 -8.72
C SER A 192 2.88 -7.97 -8.92
N SER A 193 2.48 -8.94 -8.08
CA SER A 193 2.92 -10.33 -8.20
C SER A 193 2.48 -11.01 -9.48
N GLN A 194 1.51 -10.47 -10.21
CA GLN A 194 1.12 -10.94 -11.54
C GLN A 194 1.79 -10.14 -12.66
N ILE A 195 2.09 -8.88 -12.43
CA ILE A 195 2.67 -7.96 -13.42
C ILE A 195 4.18 -8.13 -13.52
N MET A 196 4.88 -8.21 -12.38
CA MET A 196 6.34 -8.29 -12.34
C MET A 196 6.91 -9.52 -13.06
N PRO A 197 6.34 -10.73 -12.96
CA PRO A 197 6.80 -11.88 -13.74
C PRO A 197 6.70 -11.68 -15.26
N LEU A 198 5.65 -11.01 -15.77
CA LEU A 198 5.53 -10.70 -17.20
C LEU A 198 6.64 -9.77 -17.68
N CYS A 199 7.03 -8.82 -16.85
CA CYS A 199 8.18 -7.97 -17.11
C CYS A 199 9.48 -8.78 -17.07
N ALA A 200 9.70 -9.60 -16.05
CA ALA A 200 10.88 -10.47 -15.96
C ALA A 200 11.02 -11.43 -17.14
N MET A 201 9.92 -11.90 -17.69
CA MET A 201 9.88 -12.78 -18.91
C MET A 201 10.07 -12.00 -20.22
N GLY A 202 10.20 -10.69 -20.19
CA GLY A 202 10.39 -9.86 -21.39
C GLY A 202 9.10 -9.60 -22.19
N VAL A 203 7.92 -9.85 -21.63
CA VAL A 203 6.64 -9.71 -22.35
C VAL A 203 6.17 -8.26 -22.40
N THR A 204 6.30 -7.54 -21.29
CA THR A 204 5.81 -6.15 -21.15
C THR A 204 6.74 -5.32 -20.29
N ALA A 205 6.75 -4.00 -20.49
CA ALA A 205 7.21 -3.05 -19.49
C ALA A 205 6.16 -2.90 -18.37
N CYS A 206 6.59 -2.50 -17.17
CA CYS A 206 5.67 -2.28 -16.08
C CYS A 206 6.15 -1.17 -15.12
N PHE A 207 5.25 -0.70 -14.26
CA PHE A 207 5.55 0.28 -13.23
C PHE A 207 5.56 -0.38 -11.86
N ALA A 208 6.51 0.02 -11.03
CA ALA A 208 6.62 -0.47 -9.66
C ALA A 208 7.07 0.64 -8.72
N THR A 209 6.67 0.57 -7.47
CA THR A 209 7.24 1.40 -6.42
C THR A 209 8.55 0.78 -5.92
N HIS A 210 9.39 1.55 -5.23
CA HIS A 210 10.64 1.06 -4.64
C HIS A 210 10.39 -0.15 -3.74
N MET A 211 9.39 -0.05 -2.87
CA MET A 211 9.00 -1.15 -1.99
C MET A 211 8.59 -2.41 -2.78
N ALA A 212 7.82 -2.25 -3.87
CA ALA A 212 7.45 -3.38 -4.72
C ALA A 212 8.66 -3.99 -5.42
N LEU A 213 9.61 -3.16 -5.88
CA LEU A 213 10.86 -3.64 -6.48
C LEU A 213 11.68 -4.47 -5.49
N LEU A 214 11.89 -3.99 -4.27
CA LEU A 214 12.64 -4.72 -3.23
C LEU A 214 12.10 -6.14 -3.01
N SER A 215 10.78 -6.33 -3.13
CA SER A 215 10.15 -7.64 -2.95
C SER A 215 10.27 -8.57 -4.17
N HIS A 216 10.67 -8.06 -5.33
CA HIS A 216 10.68 -8.79 -6.60
C HIS A 216 12.04 -8.75 -7.30
N LEU A 217 13.09 -8.17 -6.69
CA LEU A 217 14.42 -8.03 -7.33
C LEU A 217 14.98 -9.34 -7.82
N ASP A 218 14.88 -10.39 -7.01
CA ASP A 218 15.36 -11.73 -7.37
C ASP A 218 14.64 -12.31 -8.61
N GLN A 219 13.36 -11.94 -8.79
CA GLN A 219 12.55 -12.39 -9.93
C GLN A 219 12.84 -11.59 -11.21
N LEU A 220 13.14 -10.30 -11.09
CA LEU A 220 13.45 -9.44 -12.24
C LEU A 220 14.81 -9.78 -12.87
N GLY A 221 15.76 -10.24 -12.06
CA GLY A 221 17.12 -10.52 -12.53
C GLY A 221 17.85 -9.25 -13.04
N THR A 222 18.97 -9.45 -13.71
CA THR A 222 19.82 -8.37 -14.23
C THR A 222 19.41 -7.86 -15.62
N GLY A 223 18.45 -8.50 -16.28
CA GLY A 223 18.02 -8.18 -17.64
C GLY A 223 16.91 -7.12 -17.73
N VAL A 224 16.59 -6.44 -16.65
CA VAL A 224 15.56 -5.40 -16.62
C VAL A 224 16.17 -4.05 -16.25
N ASN A 225 15.98 -3.06 -17.11
CA ASN A 225 16.35 -1.67 -16.84
C ASN A 225 15.30 -1.03 -15.94
N ILE A 226 15.72 -0.29 -14.92
CA ILE A 226 14.86 0.38 -13.97
C ILE A 226 15.07 1.89 -14.10
N PHE A 227 14.05 2.59 -14.59
CA PHE A 227 14.08 4.03 -14.82
C PHE A 227 13.28 4.75 -13.73
N PRO A 228 13.86 5.72 -13.00
CA PRO A 228 13.09 6.54 -12.07
C PRO A 228 12.09 7.40 -12.84
N LEU A 229 10.85 7.45 -12.38
CA LEU A 229 9.87 8.39 -12.90
C LEU A 229 10.02 9.72 -12.17
N LEU A 230 10.07 10.81 -12.94
CA LEU A 230 10.17 12.16 -12.39
C LEU A 230 8.80 12.87 -12.39
N GLU A 231 8.56 13.70 -11.38
CA GLU A 231 7.42 14.60 -11.29
C GLU A 231 7.91 16.00 -10.90
N GLY A 232 7.84 16.95 -11.84
CA GLY A 232 8.51 18.24 -11.67
C GLY A 232 10.03 18.05 -11.57
N ASN A 233 10.65 18.60 -10.53
CA ASN A 233 12.10 18.53 -10.30
C ASN A 233 12.54 17.37 -9.40
N GLY A 234 11.66 16.42 -9.11
CA GLY A 234 11.97 15.31 -8.20
C GLY A 234 11.38 13.98 -8.64
N PRO A 235 11.67 12.90 -7.91
CA PRO A 235 11.09 11.60 -8.19
C PRO A 235 9.56 11.63 -7.98
N MET A 236 8.83 10.93 -8.84
CA MET A 236 7.42 10.62 -8.58
C MET A 236 7.34 9.67 -7.40
N THR A 237 6.62 10.04 -6.36
CA THR A 237 6.48 9.23 -5.15
C THR A 237 5.04 8.90 -4.83
N GLN A 238 4.84 7.88 -4.03
CA GLN A 238 3.58 7.59 -3.36
C GLN A 238 3.77 7.66 -1.85
N SER A 239 3.08 8.59 -1.19
CA SER A 239 3.09 8.69 0.27
C SER A 239 2.36 7.53 0.90
N LEU A 240 2.99 6.87 1.86
CA LEU A 240 2.40 5.87 2.73
C LEU A 240 2.20 6.44 4.13
N SER A 241 1.02 6.21 4.66
CA SER A 241 0.64 6.70 5.98
C SER A 241 0.07 5.60 6.85
N LEU A 242 0.37 5.68 8.13
CA LEU A 242 -0.27 4.91 9.18
C LEU A 242 -1.48 5.71 9.69
N LEU A 243 -2.66 5.13 9.54
CA LEU A 243 -3.91 5.69 10.00
C LEU A 243 -4.31 5.05 11.33
N ARG A 244 -4.83 5.86 12.26
CA ARG A 244 -5.47 5.39 13.49
C ARG A 244 -6.63 6.28 13.90
N HIS A 245 -7.53 5.77 14.70
CA HIS A 245 -8.59 6.58 15.28
C HIS A 245 -8.04 7.54 16.34
N ARG A 246 -8.46 8.81 16.32
CA ARG A 246 -7.98 9.86 17.23
C ARG A 246 -8.18 9.52 18.71
N GLN A 247 -9.32 8.95 19.05
CA GLN A 247 -9.70 8.61 20.43
C GLN A 247 -9.26 7.20 20.84
N ARG A 248 -8.62 6.42 19.95
CA ARG A 248 -8.16 5.08 20.28
C ARG A 248 -7.00 5.16 21.27
N TYR A 249 -7.13 4.45 22.38
CA TYR A 249 -6.02 4.28 23.32
C TYR A 249 -4.87 3.53 22.66
N LEU A 250 -3.67 4.05 22.82
CA LEU A 250 -2.45 3.43 22.31
C LEU A 250 -1.77 2.68 23.45
N THR A 251 -1.91 1.36 23.43
CA THR A 251 -1.19 0.47 24.36
C THR A 251 0.32 0.55 24.13
N HIS A 252 1.12 0.06 25.09
CA HIS A 252 2.57 -0.01 24.96
C HIS A 252 2.99 -0.83 23.72
N PHE A 253 2.32 -1.94 23.45
CA PHE A 253 2.60 -2.74 22.26
C PHE A 253 2.18 -2.04 20.95
N SER A 254 1.09 -1.26 20.96
CA SER A 254 0.68 -0.46 19.79
C SER A 254 1.71 0.63 19.46
N LYS A 255 2.23 1.32 20.47
CA LYS A 255 3.29 2.33 20.29
C LYS A 255 4.56 1.69 19.73
N TYR A 256 4.96 0.54 20.28
CA TYR A 256 6.13 -0.18 19.79
C TYR A 256 5.97 -0.67 18.35
N PHE A 257 4.77 -1.10 17.95
CA PHE A 257 4.51 -1.45 16.55
C PHE A 257 4.69 -0.25 15.62
N MET A 258 4.24 0.95 16.02
CA MET A 258 4.46 2.18 15.26
C MET A 258 5.96 2.50 15.13
N GLU A 259 6.72 2.42 16.22
CA GLU A 259 8.17 2.64 16.23
C GLU A 259 8.87 1.67 15.26
N LEU A 260 8.57 0.37 15.35
CA LEU A 260 9.11 -0.64 14.45
C LEU A 260 8.77 -0.38 12.98
N LEU A 261 7.53 0.06 12.70
CA LEU A 261 7.13 0.41 11.33
C LEU A 261 8.02 1.54 10.79
N PHE A 262 8.16 2.63 11.54
CA PHE A 262 8.95 3.78 11.11
C PHE A 262 10.44 3.44 10.96
N GLU A 263 11.02 2.66 11.87
CA GLU A 263 12.41 2.21 11.77
C GLU A 263 12.62 1.26 10.58
N THR A 264 11.68 0.36 10.33
CA THR A 264 11.80 -0.61 9.23
C THR A 264 11.72 0.09 7.88
N THR A 265 10.78 1.01 7.72
CA THR A 265 10.61 1.75 6.46
C THR A 265 11.75 2.72 6.21
N ALA A 266 12.27 3.41 7.22
CA ALA A 266 13.47 4.25 7.08
C ALA A 266 14.70 3.44 6.61
N ARG A 267 14.84 2.18 7.06
CA ARG A 267 15.89 1.28 6.52
C ARG A 267 15.63 0.87 5.09
N MET A 268 14.39 0.62 4.70
CA MET A 268 14.02 0.28 3.32
C MET A 268 14.33 1.42 2.34
N GLU A 269 14.12 2.67 2.72
CA GLU A 269 14.47 3.83 1.89
C GLU A 269 15.95 3.93 1.57
N GLN A 270 16.81 3.42 2.46
CA GLN A 270 18.27 3.46 2.29
C GLN A 270 18.80 2.34 1.39
N VAL A 271 17.98 1.34 1.06
CA VAL A 271 18.40 0.24 0.18
C VAL A 271 18.48 0.74 -1.26
N GLN A 272 19.69 0.78 -1.81
CA GLN A 272 19.89 1.13 -3.21
C GLN A 272 19.55 -0.05 -4.12
N ILE A 273 18.79 0.22 -5.17
CA ILE A 273 18.50 -0.77 -6.21
C ILE A 273 19.65 -0.73 -7.23
N ALA A 274 20.42 -1.82 -7.32
CA ALA A 274 21.65 -1.89 -8.10
C ALA A 274 21.48 -1.75 -9.64
N HIS A 275 20.25 -1.85 -10.15
CA HIS A 275 19.92 -1.83 -11.59
C HIS A 275 19.18 -0.57 -12.03
N ILE A 276 19.25 0.51 -11.25
CA ILE A 276 18.77 1.83 -11.72
C ILE A 276 19.75 2.34 -12.75
N VAL A 277 19.22 2.61 -13.95
CA VAL A 277 19.99 3.12 -15.10
C VAL A 277 20.42 4.54 -14.84
#